data_c79147a29adb419590663bcc19c7b2eb
#
_entry.id   c79147a29adb419590663bcc19c7b2eb
#
_cell.length_a   1.000
_cell.length_b   1.000
_cell.length_c   1.000
_cell.angle_alpha   90.00
_cell.angle_beta   90.00
_cell.angle_gamma   90.00
#
_symmetry.space_group_name_H-M   'P 1'
#
loop_
_entity.id
_entity.type
_entity.pdbx_description
1 polymer ?
#
loop_
_entity_poly.entity_id
_entity_poly.type
_entity_poly.pdbx_seq_one_letter_code
_entity_poly.pdbx_strand_id
1 'polypeptide(L)'
;MLSHMKITNMMRFILIYGLLFWATLASANTWTIAIDPGHGGKDPGAIGRNLKIYEKNVTLSIAKELKALLDKDPSFRAVLTRNGDYYISVPERSEIARKYKANYLVSIHADSSEASN
;
A
#
# COMPACT_ATOMS: atom_id res chain seq x y z
N MET A 1 13.05 -34.87 46.81
CA MET A 1 11.95 -35.31 45.93
C MET A 1 11.00 -34.16 45.59
N LEU A 2 10.48 -33.38 46.54
CA LEU A 2 9.58 -32.23 46.28
C LEU A 2 10.23 -31.05 45.52
N SER A 3 11.55 -30.83 45.62
CA SER A 3 12.26 -29.76 44.89
C SER A 3 12.37 -30.08 43.40
N HIS A 4 12.60 -31.34 43.00
CA HIS A 4 12.66 -31.76 41.58
C HIS A 4 11.32 -31.65 40.89
N MET A 5 10.23 -31.97 41.60
CA MET A 5 8.86 -31.88 41.06
C MET A 5 8.42 -30.43 40.81
N LYS A 6 8.87 -29.46 41.63
CA LYS A 6 8.60 -28.01 41.45
C LYS A 6 9.35 -27.43 40.25
N ILE A 7 10.61 -27.82 40.05
CA ILE A 7 11.42 -27.37 38.92
C ILE A 7 10.89 -27.91 37.58
N THR A 8 10.49 -29.18 37.52
CA THR A 8 9.93 -29.77 36.30
C THR A 8 8.58 -29.17 35.93
N ASN A 9 7.74 -28.83 36.90
CA ASN A 9 6.49 -28.12 36.64
C ASN A 9 6.71 -26.70 36.15
N MET A 10 7.66 -25.97 36.76
CA MET A 10 8.02 -24.61 36.32
C MET A 10 8.58 -24.62 34.90
N MET A 11 9.45 -25.57 34.53
CA MET A 11 9.95 -25.72 33.16
C MET A 11 8.84 -26.04 32.15
N ARG A 12 7.87 -26.86 32.53
CA ARG A 12 6.69 -27.15 31.67
C ARG A 12 5.84 -25.90 31.44
N PHE A 13 5.61 -25.09 32.47
CA PHE A 13 4.89 -23.80 32.32
C PHE A 13 5.64 -22.85 31.41
N ILE A 14 6.96 -22.68 31.56
CA ILE A 14 7.78 -21.81 30.70
C ILE A 14 7.74 -22.28 29.24
N LEU A 15 7.81 -23.59 28.98
CA LEU A 15 7.70 -24.15 27.63
C LEU A 15 6.31 -23.93 27.02
N ILE A 16 5.25 -24.12 27.79
CA ILE A 16 3.85 -23.94 27.30
C ILE A 16 3.60 -22.47 27.01
N TYR A 17 3.97 -21.55 27.89
CA TYR A 17 3.80 -20.12 27.68
C TYR A 17 4.73 -19.58 26.59
N GLY A 18 5.94 -20.12 26.44
CA GLY A 18 6.84 -19.80 25.33
C GLY A 18 6.28 -20.23 23.98
N LEU A 19 5.67 -21.42 23.89
CA LEU A 19 5.00 -21.89 22.66
C LEU A 19 3.73 -21.11 22.33
N LEU A 20 2.95 -20.73 23.34
CA LEU A 20 1.77 -19.87 23.16
C LEU A 20 2.15 -18.46 22.71
N PHE A 21 3.24 -17.90 23.25
CA PHE A 21 3.74 -16.59 22.82
C PHE A 21 4.25 -16.61 21.37
N TRP A 22 4.89 -17.70 20.94
CA TRP A 22 5.31 -17.88 19.55
C TRP A 22 4.14 -18.11 18.58
N ALA A 23 3.06 -18.74 19.03
CA ALA A 23 1.86 -18.95 18.21
C ALA A 23 1.10 -17.64 17.91
N THR A 24 1.30 -16.59 18.72
CA THR A 24 0.68 -15.28 18.49
C THR A 24 1.45 -14.38 17.50
N LEU A 25 2.62 -14.81 17.05
CA LEU A 25 3.34 -14.22 15.92
C LEU A 25 2.85 -14.77 14.58
N ALA A 26 1.56 -15.13 14.49
CA ALA A 26 0.92 -15.36 13.21
C ALA A 26 1.05 -14.06 12.39
N SER A 27 1.88 -14.11 11.36
CA SER A 27 2.09 -13.01 10.42
C SER A 27 0.73 -12.57 9.90
N ALA A 28 0.25 -11.40 10.35
CA ALA A 28 -0.90 -10.78 9.74
C ALA A 28 -0.57 -10.62 8.25
N ASN A 29 -1.42 -11.17 7.36
CA ASN A 29 -1.23 -11.03 5.93
C ASN A 29 -1.21 -9.54 5.60
N THR A 30 -0.05 -9.05 5.14
CA THR A 30 0.07 -7.67 4.69
C THR A 30 -0.43 -7.55 3.27
N TRP A 31 -1.40 -6.69 3.03
CA TRP A 31 -1.95 -6.40 1.72
C TRP A 31 -1.06 -5.40 0.98
N THR A 32 -0.56 -5.77 -0.18
CA THR A 32 0.19 -4.85 -1.04
C THR A 32 -0.76 -4.14 -2.00
N ILE A 33 -0.79 -2.82 -1.92
CA ILE A 33 -1.61 -1.95 -2.76
C ILE A 33 -0.69 -1.17 -3.70
N ALA A 34 -0.83 -1.38 -5.00
CA ALA A 34 -0.20 -0.53 -6.00
C ALA A 34 -1.12 0.66 -6.28
N ILE A 35 -0.62 1.85 -6.05
CA ILE A 35 -1.32 3.11 -6.31
C ILE A 35 -0.78 3.67 -7.62
N ASP A 36 -1.66 3.92 -8.56
CA ASP A 36 -1.33 4.37 -9.91
C ASP A 36 -1.82 5.79 -10.15
N PRO A 37 -0.97 6.80 -9.98
CA PRO A 37 -1.32 8.16 -10.33
C PRO A 37 -1.47 8.28 -11.85
N GLY A 38 -2.67 8.50 -12.35
CA GLY A 38 -2.96 8.63 -13.78
C GLY A 38 -2.14 9.72 -14.44
N HIS A 39 -1.88 9.57 -15.74
CA HIS A 39 -1.09 10.50 -16.56
C HIS A 39 0.37 10.60 -16.13
N GLY A 40 1.06 11.71 -16.48
CA GLY A 40 2.45 11.94 -16.10
C GLY A 40 3.34 12.34 -17.28
N GLY A 41 4.34 13.18 -17.02
CA GLY A 41 5.30 13.64 -18.03
C GLY A 41 4.61 14.34 -19.20
N LYS A 42 4.77 13.77 -20.40
CA LYS A 42 4.19 14.28 -21.66
C LYS A 42 2.66 14.19 -21.73
N ASP A 43 2.04 13.40 -20.85
CA ASP A 43 0.58 13.28 -20.73
C ASP A 43 0.09 14.09 -19.53
N PRO A 44 -0.45 15.28 -19.75
CA PRO A 44 -0.92 16.15 -18.67
C PRO A 44 -2.26 15.70 -18.07
N GLY A 45 -3.03 14.84 -18.77
CA GLY A 45 -4.43 14.60 -18.46
C GLY A 45 -5.30 15.82 -18.70
N ALA A 46 -6.42 15.91 -18.00
CA ALA A 46 -7.29 17.08 -18.04
C ALA A 46 -6.56 18.34 -17.54
N ILE A 47 -6.88 19.46 -18.17
CA ILE A 47 -6.30 20.77 -17.84
C ILE A 47 -7.40 21.69 -17.33
N GLY A 48 -7.28 22.15 -16.08
CA GLY A 48 -8.21 23.10 -15.48
C GLY A 48 -8.22 24.43 -16.23
N ARG A 49 -9.40 24.86 -16.71
CA ARG A 49 -9.56 26.02 -17.61
C ARG A 49 -8.99 27.34 -17.04
N ASN A 50 -9.12 27.55 -15.74
CA ASN A 50 -8.82 28.86 -15.13
C ASN A 50 -7.52 28.90 -14.31
N LEU A 51 -6.95 27.75 -13.92
CA LEU A 51 -5.85 27.70 -12.96
C LEU A 51 -4.59 27.01 -13.48
N LYS A 52 -4.56 26.61 -14.75
CA LYS A 52 -3.47 25.79 -15.33
C LYS A 52 -3.08 24.59 -14.45
N ILE A 53 -4.08 23.99 -13.82
CA ILE A 53 -3.90 22.79 -13.02
C ILE A 53 -3.95 21.59 -13.96
N TYR A 54 -2.90 20.78 -13.93
CA TYR A 54 -2.81 19.56 -14.72
C TYR A 54 -3.24 18.36 -13.87
N GLU A 55 -4.08 17.51 -14.43
CA GLU A 55 -4.55 16.29 -13.75
C GLU A 55 -3.40 15.43 -13.22
N LYS A 56 -2.32 15.29 -14.00
CA LYS A 56 -1.12 14.52 -13.59
C LYS A 56 -0.54 14.96 -12.25
N ASN A 57 -0.64 16.24 -11.90
CA ASN A 57 -0.13 16.77 -10.63
C ASN A 57 -1.08 16.47 -9.48
N VAL A 58 -2.38 16.59 -9.75
CA VAL A 58 -3.43 16.27 -8.76
C VAL A 58 -3.40 14.80 -8.41
N THR A 59 -3.36 13.92 -9.41
CA THR A 59 -3.33 12.47 -9.20
C THR A 59 -2.08 12.03 -8.45
N LEU A 60 -0.92 12.62 -8.74
CA LEU A 60 0.32 12.34 -8.03
C LEU A 60 0.26 12.78 -6.55
N SER A 61 -0.31 13.95 -6.28
CA SER A 61 -0.48 14.45 -4.91
C SER A 61 -1.38 13.53 -4.10
N ILE A 62 -2.55 13.18 -4.63
CA ILE A 62 -3.50 12.27 -3.97
C ILE A 62 -2.86 10.90 -3.73
N ALA A 63 -2.14 10.37 -4.72
CA ALA A 63 -1.49 9.07 -4.59
C ALA A 63 -0.43 9.05 -3.49
N LYS A 64 0.35 10.12 -3.34
CA LYS A 64 1.34 10.24 -2.26
C LYS A 64 0.69 10.33 -0.88
N GLU A 65 -0.40 11.06 -0.76
CA GLU A 65 -1.16 11.15 0.49
C GLU A 65 -1.81 9.81 0.86
N LEU A 66 -2.42 9.13 -0.11
CA LEU A 66 -2.98 7.79 0.11
C LEU A 66 -1.90 6.80 0.55
N LYS A 67 -0.73 6.83 -0.12
CA LYS A 67 0.41 6.00 0.31
C LYS A 67 0.80 6.28 1.75
N ALA A 68 0.92 7.56 2.13
CA ALA A 68 1.30 7.95 3.49
C ALA A 68 0.27 7.49 4.53
N LEU A 69 -1.01 7.47 4.19
CA LEU A 69 -2.08 6.95 5.06
C LEU A 69 -2.00 5.43 5.21
N LEU A 70 -1.85 4.71 4.11
CA LEU A 70 -1.75 3.25 4.13
C LEU A 70 -0.49 2.78 4.88
N ASP A 71 0.63 3.47 4.72
CA ASP A 71 1.90 3.10 5.39
C ASP A 71 1.84 3.27 6.92
N LYS A 72 0.82 3.93 7.47
CA LYS A 72 0.59 4.01 8.92
C LYS A 72 -0.06 2.75 9.50
N ASP A 73 -0.68 1.92 8.66
CA ASP A 73 -1.33 0.69 9.07
C ASP A 73 -0.46 -0.50 8.68
N PRO A 74 0.04 -1.31 9.63
CA PRO A 74 0.89 -2.46 9.36
C PRO A 74 0.22 -3.56 8.53
N SER A 75 -1.11 -3.52 8.36
CA SER A 75 -1.85 -4.43 7.49
C SER A 75 -1.65 -4.13 6.01
N PHE A 76 -1.08 -2.96 5.66
CA PHE A 76 -0.88 -2.53 4.29
C PHE A 76 0.58 -2.21 3.98
N ARG A 77 0.94 -2.46 2.73
CA ARG A 77 2.14 -1.98 2.08
C ARG A 77 1.74 -1.26 0.80
N ALA A 78 2.01 0.03 0.71
CA ALA A 78 1.68 0.80 -0.46
C ALA A 78 2.91 1.03 -1.36
N VAL A 79 2.74 0.86 -2.67
CA VAL A 79 3.75 1.17 -3.69
C VAL A 79 3.13 2.07 -4.74
N LEU A 80 3.93 2.97 -5.32
CA LEU A 80 3.48 3.87 -6.39
C LEU A 80 3.97 3.34 -7.73
N THR A 81 3.15 3.43 -8.78
CA THR A 81 3.61 3.15 -10.15
C THR A 81 4.56 4.24 -10.64
N ARG A 82 4.33 5.50 -10.25
CA ARG A 82 5.26 6.62 -10.41
C ARG A 82 5.26 7.50 -9.16
N ASN A 83 6.41 8.07 -8.85
CA ASN A 83 6.60 8.97 -7.72
C ASN A 83 7.01 10.39 -8.14
N GLY A 84 6.99 10.68 -9.42
CA GLY A 84 7.38 11.94 -10.02
C GLY A 84 6.63 12.23 -11.31
N ASP A 85 6.98 13.33 -11.97
CA ASP A 85 6.38 13.79 -13.23
C ASP A 85 7.05 13.14 -14.43
N TYR A 86 6.74 11.89 -14.70
CA TYR A 86 7.18 11.14 -15.88
C TYR A 86 6.04 10.25 -16.40
N TYR A 87 6.12 9.92 -17.69
CA TYR A 87 5.13 9.11 -18.38
C TYR A 87 5.38 7.62 -18.15
N ILE A 88 4.31 6.88 -17.90
CA ILE A 88 4.28 5.41 -17.89
C ILE A 88 3.10 4.97 -18.76
N SER A 89 3.32 4.04 -19.68
CA SER A 89 2.25 3.48 -20.49
C SER A 89 1.27 2.65 -19.65
N VAL A 90 0.04 2.51 -20.11
CA VAL A 90 -0.99 1.75 -19.39
C VAL A 90 -0.57 0.29 -19.13
N PRO A 91 -0.03 -0.45 -20.10
CA PRO A 91 0.46 -1.81 -19.83
C PRO A 91 1.58 -1.85 -18.79
N GLU A 92 2.50 -0.90 -18.83
CA GLU A 92 3.63 -0.82 -17.90
C GLU A 92 3.19 -0.60 -16.44
N ARG A 93 2.10 0.13 -16.21
CA ARG A 93 1.51 0.32 -14.87
C ARG A 93 1.10 -1.01 -14.25
N SER A 94 0.46 -1.86 -15.03
CA SER A 94 0.09 -3.22 -14.61
C SER A 94 1.30 -4.11 -14.36
N GLU A 95 2.36 -3.98 -15.18
CA GLU A 95 3.62 -4.71 -14.96
C GLU A 95 4.30 -4.30 -13.66
N ILE A 96 4.31 -3.02 -13.35
CA ILE A 96 4.85 -2.51 -12.07
C ILE A 96 4.08 -3.12 -10.90
N ALA A 97 2.75 -3.12 -10.94
CA ALA A 97 1.93 -3.74 -9.91
C ALA A 97 2.26 -5.24 -9.74
N ARG A 98 2.39 -5.98 -10.85
CA ARG A 98 2.79 -7.40 -10.83
C ARG A 98 4.19 -7.61 -10.24
N LYS A 99 5.16 -6.79 -10.61
CA LYS A 99 6.52 -6.84 -10.08
C LYS A 99 6.56 -6.72 -8.56
N TYR A 100 5.71 -5.87 -7.99
CA TYR A 100 5.58 -5.73 -6.53
C TYR A 100 4.64 -6.76 -5.90
N LYS A 101 4.09 -7.70 -6.68
CA LYS A 101 3.11 -8.70 -6.22
C LYS A 101 1.92 -8.04 -5.52
N ALA A 102 1.44 -6.92 -6.06
CA ALA A 102 0.33 -6.19 -5.50
C ALA A 102 -0.95 -7.03 -5.53
N ASN A 103 -1.70 -6.99 -4.44
CA ASN A 103 -3.01 -7.61 -4.34
C ASN A 103 -4.07 -6.78 -5.09
N TYR A 104 -3.89 -5.45 -5.10
CA TYR A 104 -4.77 -4.50 -5.77
C TYR A 104 -3.97 -3.43 -6.49
N LEU A 105 -4.50 -3.00 -7.64
CA LEU A 105 -4.05 -1.81 -8.38
C LEU A 105 -5.16 -0.77 -8.32
N VAL A 106 -4.87 0.39 -7.74
CA VAL A 106 -5.80 1.50 -7.60
C VAL A 106 -5.32 2.65 -8.47
N SER A 107 -6.00 2.90 -9.57
CA SER A 107 -5.70 4.04 -10.45
C SER A 107 -6.49 5.26 -10.02
N ILE A 108 -5.80 6.41 -9.97
CA ILE A 108 -6.36 7.70 -9.57
C ILE A 108 -6.40 8.60 -10.79
N HIS A 109 -7.60 9.11 -11.07
CA HIS A 109 -7.89 10.09 -12.12
C HIS A 109 -8.75 11.23 -11.58
N ALA A 110 -8.74 12.36 -12.27
CA ALA A 110 -9.54 13.53 -11.94
C ALA A 110 -10.17 14.07 -13.22
N ASP A 111 -11.07 13.30 -13.80
CA ASP A 111 -11.73 13.64 -15.04
C ASP A 111 -12.64 14.87 -14.89
N SER A 112 -12.61 15.78 -15.86
CA SER A 112 -13.59 16.84 -15.96
C SER A 112 -14.85 16.30 -16.66
N SER A 113 -15.96 16.24 -15.94
CA SER A 113 -17.26 16.05 -16.59
C SER A 113 -17.77 17.41 -17.09
N GLU A 114 -18.00 17.56 -18.39
CA GLU A 114 -18.88 18.64 -18.86
C GLU A 114 -20.30 18.26 -18.45
N ALA A 115 -20.88 19.03 -17.52
CA ALA A 115 -22.31 18.95 -17.31
C ALA A 115 -22.99 19.37 -18.63
N SER A 116 -23.57 18.42 -19.34
CA SER A 116 -24.49 18.72 -20.46
C SER A 116 -25.71 19.40 -19.87
N ASN A 117 -25.87 20.70 -20.12
CA ASN A 117 -27.11 21.43 -19.90
C ASN A 117 -28.14 20.98 -20.94
#